data_f4f2d436c38bf8aa094142f522327bc1
#
_entry.id   f4f2d436c38bf8aa094142f522327bc1
#
_cell.length_a   1.000
_cell.length_b   1.000
_cell.length_c   1.000
_cell.angle_alpha   90.00
_cell.angle_beta   90.00
_cell.angle_gamma   90.00
#
_symmetry.space_group_name_H-M   'P 1'
#
loop_
_entity.id
_entity.type
_entity.pdbx_description
1 polymer ?
#
loop_
_entity_poly.entity_id
_entity_poly.type
_entity_poly.pdbx_seq_one_letter_code
_entity_poly.pdbx_strand_id
1 'polypeptide(L)'
;MVACRRKSLICYKKLSIIRTESITMQPHSVQFGKVAVLMGGRSAEREVSLMSGQGVLTALRARGVDAHAFDPAERPMDDLGRLGFTRCFIALHGRFGEDGTVQGALELLGIPYTGAGVMTSSMAIDKVMTKRVWLAEGLPTPRYV
;
A
#
# COMPACT_ATOMS: atom_id res chain seq x y z
N MET A 1 -9.56 21.78 -48.86
CA MET A 1 -8.11 22.07 -48.89
C MET A 1 -7.73 22.69 -47.55
N VAL A 2 -7.35 21.87 -46.59
CA VAL A 2 -6.79 22.34 -45.31
C VAL A 2 -5.54 21.51 -45.04
N ALA A 3 -4.42 22.21 -45.02
CA ALA A 3 -3.09 21.64 -44.96
C ALA A 3 -2.78 21.10 -43.57
N CYS A 4 -2.46 19.82 -43.51
CA CYS A 4 -1.85 19.14 -42.38
C CYS A 4 -0.41 19.65 -42.21
N ARG A 5 -0.11 20.41 -41.17
CA ARG A 5 1.27 20.78 -40.83
C ARG A 5 1.90 19.79 -39.88
N ARG A 6 3.00 19.28 -40.34
CA ARG A 6 4.01 18.38 -39.81
C ARG A 6 4.52 18.79 -38.40
N LYS A 7 4.57 17.80 -37.44
CA LYS A 7 5.83 17.18 -37.02
C LYS A 7 6.79 18.03 -36.18
N SER A 8 7.02 17.57 -35.01
CA SER A 8 8.32 17.72 -34.38
C SER A 8 8.96 16.36 -34.16
N LEU A 9 10.07 16.12 -34.83
CA LEU A 9 11.02 15.05 -34.55
C LEU A 9 11.54 15.23 -33.12
N ILE A 10 11.26 14.26 -32.28
CA ILE A 10 11.96 14.15 -30.99
C ILE A 10 13.35 13.59 -31.30
N CYS A 11 14.32 14.48 -31.20
CA CYS A 11 15.73 14.18 -31.35
C CYS A 11 16.19 13.25 -30.22
N TYR A 12 16.54 12.02 -30.57
CA TYR A 12 17.29 11.13 -29.69
C TYR A 12 18.70 11.71 -29.50
N LYS A 13 18.90 12.50 -28.46
CA LYS A 13 20.23 12.92 -28.02
C LYS A 13 20.81 11.88 -27.07
N LYS A 14 21.82 11.18 -27.58
CA LYS A 14 22.97 10.59 -26.90
C LYS A 14 22.74 9.96 -25.53
N LEU A 15 22.71 8.63 -25.54
CA LEU A 15 23.23 7.84 -24.41
C LEU A 15 24.69 8.25 -24.15
N SER A 16 24.91 9.05 -23.15
CA SER A 16 26.23 9.27 -22.60
C SER A 16 26.32 8.55 -21.26
N ILE A 17 27.12 7.50 -21.27
CA ILE A 17 27.91 6.97 -20.14
C ILE A 17 27.14 6.76 -18.85
N ILE A 18 26.65 5.54 -18.67
CA ILE A 18 26.36 5.00 -17.33
C ILE A 18 27.68 5.00 -16.58
N ARG A 19 27.93 6.03 -15.77
CA ARG A 19 28.89 5.92 -14.67
C ARG A 19 28.38 4.81 -13.77
N THR A 20 29.14 3.74 -13.66
CA THR A 20 29.03 2.77 -12.58
C THR A 20 29.46 3.45 -11.28
N GLU A 21 28.61 4.33 -10.75
CA GLU A 21 28.72 4.71 -9.36
C GLU A 21 28.34 3.46 -8.57
N SER A 22 29.27 3.01 -7.74
CA SER A 22 28.99 1.96 -6.77
C SER A 22 27.79 2.41 -5.95
N ILE A 23 26.63 1.81 -6.20
CA ILE A 23 25.44 2.01 -5.39
C ILE A 23 25.77 1.38 -4.04
N THR A 24 26.31 2.18 -3.14
CA THR A 24 26.36 1.85 -1.72
C THR A 24 24.91 1.72 -1.27
N MET A 25 24.40 0.51 -1.20
CA MET A 25 23.07 0.24 -0.64
C MET A 25 23.05 0.75 0.78
N GLN A 26 22.40 1.87 1.01
CA GLN A 26 22.10 2.36 2.36
C GLN A 26 21.30 1.27 3.08
N PRO A 27 21.53 1.03 4.38
CA PRO A 27 20.70 0.11 5.13
C PRO A 27 19.21 0.47 4.93
N HIS A 28 18.37 -0.48 4.60
CA HIS A 28 16.94 -0.23 4.35
C HIS A 28 16.23 0.44 5.54
N SER A 29 16.76 0.27 6.76
CA SER A 29 16.30 0.98 7.96
C SER A 29 16.39 2.51 7.84
N VAL A 30 17.45 3.02 7.20
CA VAL A 30 17.61 4.47 6.95
C VAL A 30 16.66 4.95 5.85
N GLN A 31 16.39 4.10 4.85
CA GLN A 31 15.55 4.44 3.72
C GLN A 31 14.06 4.51 4.07
N PHE A 32 13.57 3.60 4.94
CA PHE A 32 12.14 3.49 5.24
C PHE A 32 11.73 4.05 6.61
N GLY A 33 12.70 4.33 7.49
CA GLY A 33 12.42 4.69 8.88
C GLY A 33 11.79 3.54 9.66
N LYS A 34 11.08 3.85 10.73
CA LYS A 34 10.40 2.87 11.57
C LYS A 34 9.06 2.45 10.95
N VAL A 35 8.92 1.18 10.62
CA VAL A 35 7.76 0.61 9.91
C VAL A 35 6.88 -0.18 10.86
N ALA A 36 5.58 0.15 10.92
CA ALA A 36 4.60 -0.69 11.60
C ALA A 36 4.02 -1.71 10.63
N VAL A 37 4.03 -2.99 10.99
CA VAL A 37 3.25 -4.02 10.32
C VAL A 37 1.93 -4.15 11.08
N LEU A 38 0.85 -3.60 10.50
CA LEU A 38 -0.49 -3.69 11.07
C LEU A 38 -1.02 -5.09 10.87
N MET A 39 -1.23 -5.83 11.96
CA MET A 39 -1.65 -7.24 11.94
C MET A 39 -2.58 -7.55 13.10
N GLY A 40 -3.34 -8.62 13.02
CA GLY A 40 -4.35 -8.95 14.02
C GLY A 40 -5.67 -8.23 13.76
N GLY A 41 -5.97 -7.19 14.53
CA GLY A 41 -7.21 -6.43 14.41
C GLY A 41 -8.42 -7.15 15.02
N ARG A 42 -9.63 -6.62 14.76
CA ARG A 42 -10.88 -7.08 15.41
C ARG A 42 -11.81 -7.86 14.47
N SER A 43 -11.37 -8.16 13.25
CA SER A 43 -12.20 -8.90 12.29
C SER A 43 -12.23 -10.41 12.63
N ALA A 44 -13.17 -11.13 12.01
CA ALA A 44 -13.21 -12.58 12.09
C ALA A 44 -11.97 -13.26 11.48
N GLU A 45 -11.19 -12.51 10.67
CA GLU A 45 -9.98 -12.99 9.98
C GLU A 45 -8.69 -12.68 10.77
N ARG A 46 -8.82 -12.40 12.07
CA ARG A 46 -7.69 -12.05 12.96
C ARG A 46 -6.52 -13.03 12.85
N GLU A 47 -6.79 -14.33 12.91
CA GLU A 47 -5.75 -15.37 12.90
C GLU A 47 -4.98 -15.37 11.55
N VAL A 48 -5.69 -15.19 10.45
CA VAL A 48 -5.07 -15.07 9.12
C VAL A 48 -4.19 -13.81 9.04
N SER A 49 -4.66 -12.71 9.61
CA SER A 49 -3.92 -11.46 9.68
C SER A 49 -2.64 -11.59 10.52
N LEU A 50 -2.69 -12.29 11.65
CA LEU A 50 -1.52 -12.55 12.48
C LEU A 50 -0.48 -13.41 11.73
N MET A 51 -0.91 -14.44 11.02
CA MET A 51 0.00 -15.29 10.23
C MET A 51 0.65 -14.53 9.09
N SER A 52 -0.13 -13.81 8.27
CA SER A 52 0.39 -13.04 7.14
C SER A 52 1.29 -11.88 7.61
N GLY A 53 0.88 -11.19 8.67
CA GLY A 53 1.66 -10.11 9.27
C GLY A 53 2.99 -10.60 9.84
N GLN A 54 3.01 -11.77 10.49
CA GLN A 54 4.26 -12.36 10.99
C GLN A 54 5.21 -12.71 9.85
N GLY A 55 4.71 -13.24 8.74
CA GLY A 55 5.52 -13.51 7.55
C GLY A 55 6.13 -12.23 6.97
N VAL A 56 5.34 -11.18 6.84
CA VAL A 56 5.79 -9.85 6.38
C VAL A 56 6.84 -9.28 7.32
N LEU A 57 6.58 -9.30 8.63
CA LEU A 57 7.50 -8.78 9.65
C LEU A 57 8.86 -9.47 9.56
N THR A 58 8.87 -10.79 9.45
CA THR A 58 10.08 -11.59 9.31
C THR A 58 10.85 -11.22 8.04
N ALA A 59 10.14 -11.09 6.91
CA ALA A 59 10.75 -10.76 5.62
C ALA A 59 11.34 -9.34 5.60
N LEU A 60 10.65 -8.36 6.19
CA LEU A 60 11.14 -6.98 6.27
C LEU A 60 12.40 -6.89 7.16
N ARG A 61 12.38 -7.53 8.31
CA ARG A 61 13.54 -7.58 9.23
C ARG A 61 14.74 -8.27 8.60
N ALA A 62 14.54 -9.36 7.88
CA ALA A 62 15.61 -10.07 7.16
C ALA A 62 16.28 -9.19 6.09
N ARG A 63 15.58 -8.15 5.62
CA ARG A 63 16.10 -7.13 4.69
C ARG A 63 16.64 -5.88 5.38
N GLY A 64 16.78 -5.89 6.69
CA GLY A 64 17.31 -4.76 7.46
C GLY A 64 16.34 -3.59 7.64
N VAL A 65 15.03 -3.79 7.41
CA VAL A 65 14.01 -2.77 7.69
C VAL A 65 13.72 -2.77 9.18
N ASP A 66 13.65 -1.59 9.80
CA ASP A 66 13.24 -1.40 11.20
C ASP A 66 11.73 -1.60 11.33
N ALA A 67 11.28 -2.87 11.27
CA ALA A 67 9.88 -3.27 11.24
C ALA A 67 9.42 -3.84 12.59
N HIS A 68 8.22 -3.42 13.03
CA HIS A 68 7.61 -3.81 14.29
C HIS A 68 6.15 -4.21 14.10
N ALA A 69 5.71 -5.23 14.84
CA ALA A 69 4.29 -5.59 14.89
C ALA A 69 3.47 -4.50 15.58
N PHE A 70 2.30 -4.23 15.04
CA PHE A 70 1.33 -3.33 15.64
C PHE A 70 -0.08 -3.91 15.47
N ASP A 71 -0.74 -4.20 16.58
CA ASP A 71 -2.10 -4.74 16.58
C ASP A 71 -3.10 -3.65 17.00
N PRO A 72 -3.97 -3.18 16.08
CA PRO A 72 -4.95 -2.15 16.41
C PRO A 72 -6.11 -2.64 17.31
N ALA A 73 -6.18 -3.93 17.60
CA ALA A 73 -7.08 -4.44 18.63
C ALA A 73 -6.55 -4.20 20.05
N GLU A 74 -5.23 -4.12 20.20
CA GLU A 74 -4.54 -4.01 21.48
C GLU A 74 -4.06 -2.57 21.77
N ARG A 75 -3.85 -1.77 20.71
CA ARG A 75 -3.33 -0.40 20.80
C ARG A 75 -4.13 0.57 19.97
N PRO A 76 -4.37 1.79 20.45
CA PRO A 76 -5.00 2.84 19.64
C PRO A 76 -4.10 3.26 18.48
N MET A 77 -4.70 3.64 17.35
CA MET A 77 -3.96 4.06 16.15
C MET A 77 -3.09 5.29 16.37
N ASP A 78 -3.46 6.17 17.31
CA ASP A 78 -2.68 7.37 17.69
C ASP A 78 -1.28 7.02 18.20
N ASP A 79 -1.09 5.83 18.76
CA ASP A 79 0.20 5.38 19.23
C ASP A 79 1.22 5.23 18.11
N LEU A 80 0.79 5.09 16.85
CA LEU A 80 1.70 5.04 15.70
C LEU A 80 2.57 6.30 15.65
N GLY A 81 1.96 7.48 15.74
CA GLY A 81 2.70 8.74 15.77
C GLY A 81 3.55 8.90 17.04
N ARG A 82 2.99 8.59 18.21
CA ARG A 82 3.69 8.69 19.51
C ARG A 82 4.92 7.80 19.60
N LEU A 83 4.86 6.62 18.98
CA LEU A 83 5.97 5.65 18.96
C LEU A 83 6.96 5.91 17.82
N GLY A 84 6.76 6.96 17.01
CA GLY A 84 7.65 7.37 15.95
C GLY A 84 7.60 6.48 14.70
N PHE A 85 6.48 5.81 14.44
CA PHE A 85 6.29 5.10 13.18
C PHE A 85 6.13 6.09 12.03
N THR A 86 6.85 5.86 10.96
CA THR A 86 6.89 6.74 9.78
C THR A 86 6.17 6.13 8.58
N ARG A 87 5.90 4.82 8.60
CA ARG A 87 5.21 4.07 7.54
C ARG A 87 4.46 2.89 8.13
N CYS A 88 3.43 2.45 7.42
CA CYS A 88 2.69 1.24 7.78
C CYS A 88 2.65 0.25 6.62
N PHE A 89 2.84 -1.02 6.92
CA PHE A 89 2.47 -2.13 6.07
C PHE A 89 1.16 -2.72 6.59
N ILE A 90 0.11 -2.70 5.77
CA ILE A 90 -1.21 -3.24 6.16
C ILE A 90 -1.23 -4.73 5.82
N ALA A 91 -1.27 -5.57 6.86
CA ALA A 91 -1.48 -7.01 6.79
C ALA A 91 -2.79 -7.41 7.51
N LEU A 92 -3.68 -6.45 7.72
CA LEU A 92 -5.02 -6.67 8.25
C LEU A 92 -5.92 -7.26 7.16
N HIS A 93 -6.89 -8.07 7.56
CA HIS A 93 -7.88 -8.68 6.68
C HIS A 93 -9.32 -8.35 7.12
N GLY A 94 -10.23 -8.34 6.15
CA GLY A 94 -11.65 -8.10 6.38
C GLY A 94 -11.97 -6.68 6.84
N ARG A 95 -13.02 -6.57 7.66
CA ARG A 95 -13.47 -5.25 8.17
C ARG A 95 -12.37 -4.56 8.97
N PHE A 96 -12.37 -3.22 8.89
CA PHE A 96 -11.35 -2.32 9.40
C PHE A 96 -9.99 -2.39 8.69
N GLY A 97 -9.61 -3.52 8.09
CA GLY A 97 -8.36 -3.68 7.37
C GLY A 97 -8.45 -3.38 5.88
N GLU A 98 -9.56 -3.78 5.25
CA GLU A 98 -9.74 -3.74 3.79
C GLU A 98 -10.88 -2.82 3.33
N ASP A 99 -11.60 -2.20 4.23
CA ASP A 99 -12.80 -1.39 3.96
C ASP A 99 -12.58 0.13 3.92
N GLY A 100 -11.32 0.58 3.98
CA GLY A 100 -10.98 1.99 4.00
C GLY A 100 -10.86 2.60 5.40
N THR A 101 -11.28 1.89 6.45
CA THR A 101 -11.28 2.44 7.82
C THR A 101 -9.87 2.69 8.35
N VAL A 102 -8.99 1.70 8.31
CA VAL A 102 -7.59 1.86 8.74
C VAL A 102 -6.83 2.81 7.82
N GLN A 103 -7.12 2.79 6.52
CA GLN A 103 -6.54 3.69 5.55
C GLN A 103 -6.88 5.15 5.89
N GLY A 104 -8.14 5.44 6.19
CA GLY A 104 -8.58 6.78 6.60
C GLY A 104 -7.92 7.26 7.90
N ALA A 105 -7.76 6.37 8.87
CA ALA A 105 -7.03 6.69 10.10
C ALA A 105 -5.56 7.04 9.82
N LEU A 106 -4.89 6.29 8.93
CA LEU A 106 -3.51 6.55 8.54
C LEU A 106 -3.36 7.85 7.75
N GLU A 107 -4.32 8.18 6.88
CA GLU A 107 -4.34 9.46 6.16
C GLU A 107 -4.47 10.64 7.12
N LEU A 108 -5.35 10.56 8.13
CA LEU A 108 -5.50 11.59 9.16
C LEU A 108 -4.21 11.76 10.01
N LEU A 109 -3.50 10.67 10.26
CA LEU A 109 -2.22 10.69 10.97
C LEU A 109 -1.04 11.11 10.07
N GLY A 110 -1.24 11.27 8.77
CA GLY A 110 -0.18 11.60 7.81
C GLY A 110 0.86 10.48 7.64
N ILE A 111 0.51 9.22 7.91
CA ILE A 111 1.41 8.07 7.84
C ILE A 111 1.17 7.31 6.53
N PRO A 112 2.16 7.28 5.60
CA PRO A 112 2.05 6.51 4.37
C PRO A 112 1.93 5.00 4.65
N TYR A 113 1.18 4.31 3.79
CA TYR A 113 0.88 2.89 3.97
C TYR A 113 0.90 2.12 2.64
N THR A 114 0.95 0.80 2.71
CA THR A 114 0.88 -0.09 1.54
C THR A 114 -0.57 -0.40 1.17
N GLY A 115 -0.85 -0.48 -0.14
CA GLY A 115 -2.17 -0.87 -0.65
C GLY A 115 -2.97 0.29 -1.23
N ALA A 116 -4.25 0.05 -1.45
CA ALA A 116 -5.17 1.01 -2.02
C ALA A 116 -5.62 2.06 -0.98
N GLY A 117 -5.98 3.26 -1.46
CA GLY A 117 -6.54 4.32 -0.62
C GLY A 117 -7.98 4.05 -0.18
N VAL A 118 -8.52 4.97 0.61
CA VAL A 118 -9.85 4.85 1.27
C VAL A 118 -10.95 4.50 0.27
N MET A 119 -11.12 5.29 -0.78
CA MET A 119 -12.20 5.09 -1.74
C MET A 119 -12.13 3.73 -2.42
N THR A 120 -10.96 3.34 -2.89
CA THR A 120 -10.76 2.07 -3.58
C THR A 120 -11.03 0.88 -2.64
N SER A 121 -10.52 0.95 -1.41
CA SER A 121 -10.76 -0.09 -0.40
C SER A 121 -12.24 -0.23 -0.05
N SER A 122 -12.94 0.88 0.19
CA SER A 122 -14.38 0.89 0.49
C SER A 122 -15.23 0.35 -0.66
N MET A 123 -14.85 0.64 -1.90
CA MET A 123 -15.54 0.09 -3.08
C MET A 123 -15.25 -1.40 -3.27
N ALA A 124 -13.99 -1.81 -3.10
CA ALA A 124 -13.57 -3.18 -3.36
C ALA A 124 -14.11 -4.20 -2.36
N ILE A 125 -14.33 -3.81 -1.11
CA ILE A 125 -14.93 -4.69 -0.09
C ILE A 125 -16.41 -4.99 -0.39
N ASP A 126 -17.13 -4.07 -1.04
CA ASP A 126 -18.49 -4.27 -1.50
C ASP A 126 -18.49 -4.95 -2.87
N LYS A 127 -18.75 -6.26 -2.88
CA LYS A 127 -18.73 -7.06 -4.12
C LYS A 127 -19.77 -6.62 -5.15
N VAL A 128 -20.91 -6.10 -4.71
CA VAL A 128 -21.97 -5.60 -5.60
C VAL A 128 -21.53 -4.28 -6.23
N MET A 129 -21.01 -3.36 -5.43
CA MET A 129 -20.52 -2.08 -5.92
C MET A 129 -19.33 -2.29 -6.89
N THR A 130 -18.38 -3.13 -6.54
CA THR A 130 -17.25 -3.49 -7.41
C THR A 130 -17.74 -3.98 -8.79
N LYS A 131 -18.71 -4.90 -8.80
CA LYS A 131 -19.26 -5.43 -10.07
C LYS A 131 -20.01 -4.38 -10.87
N ARG A 132 -20.74 -3.46 -10.21
CA ARG A 132 -21.40 -2.34 -10.89
C ARG A 132 -20.40 -1.44 -11.59
N VAL A 133 -19.31 -1.10 -10.93
CA VAL A 133 -18.21 -0.32 -11.52
C VAL A 133 -17.60 -1.06 -12.71
N TRP A 134 -17.26 -2.34 -12.56
CA TRP A 134 -16.71 -3.12 -13.66
C TRP A 134 -17.63 -3.20 -14.87
N LEU A 135 -18.94 -3.38 -14.65
CA LEU A 135 -19.93 -3.39 -15.75
C LEU A 135 -20.03 -2.02 -16.44
N ALA A 136 -19.99 -0.93 -15.68
CA ALA A 136 -20.00 0.44 -16.24
C ALA A 136 -18.76 0.73 -17.10
N GLU A 137 -17.61 0.17 -16.71
CA GLU A 137 -16.33 0.29 -17.44
C GLU A 137 -16.15 -0.78 -18.53
N GLY A 138 -17.15 -1.62 -18.79
CA GLY A 138 -17.10 -2.68 -19.80
C GLY A 138 -16.18 -3.84 -19.45
N LEU A 139 -15.78 -3.99 -18.19
CA LEU A 139 -14.92 -5.09 -17.74
C LEU A 139 -15.74 -6.37 -17.54
N PRO A 140 -15.21 -7.54 -17.99
CA PRO A 140 -15.90 -8.80 -17.82
C PRO A 140 -15.99 -9.20 -16.35
N THR A 141 -17.20 -9.52 -15.90
CA THR A 141 -17.43 -10.03 -14.53
C THR A 141 -18.53 -11.12 -14.57
N PRO A 142 -18.42 -12.17 -13.76
CA PRO A 142 -19.47 -13.17 -13.66
C PRO A 142 -20.82 -12.55 -13.26
N ARG A 143 -21.92 -13.15 -13.73
CA ARG A 143 -23.26 -12.75 -13.29
C ARG A 143 -23.40 -12.91 -11.77
N TYR A 144 -24.22 -12.07 -11.17
CA TYR A 144 -24.54 -12.11 -9.75
C TYR A 144 -26.02 -11.81 -9.53
N VAL A 145 -26.59 -12.29 -8.49
CA VAL A 145 -27.95 -12.06 -8.01
C VAL A 145 -27.92 -11.25 -6.74
#